data_3f9ab123032bbf1b5f6fd75567a922e6
#
_entry.id   3f9ab123032bbf1b5f6fd75567a922e6
#
_cell.length_a   1.000
_cell.length_b   1.000
_cell.length_c   1.000
_cell.angle_alpha   90.00
_cell.angle_beta   90.00
_cell.angle_gamma   90.00
#
_symmetry.space_group_name_H-M   'P 1'
#
loop_
_entity.id
_entity.type
_entity.pdbx_description
1 polymer ?
#
loop_
_entity_poly.entity_id
_entity_poly.type
_entity_poly.pdbx_seq_one_letter_code
_entity_poly.pdbx_strand_id
1 'polypeptide(L)'
;MTLYGPDTSNNNFRSAADAITFVSQLPGQGFSWIEQKVSEGSYYRDPYWPVIAQWCRDNHFPHIGYHYVTTNSPAAQAQTWLSNNGGKYAMLDFEANSGDIHNFWAVVNAFNAVGVTISLSYIPHWYWQQIGSPDISQVPGLIASNYVNGTGYASNLYPGNDNQRYWFPYGGATPQILQFTDAALVGNLSVDCNAFQGTLDQLISLLQGGTVTQPDPTTATS
;
A
#
# COMPACT_ATOMS: atom_id res chain seq x y z
N MET A 1 18.81 3.75 -1.84
CA MET A 1 18.31 3.92 -0.45
C MET A 1 17.02 3.13 -0.35
N THR A 2 16.72 2.54 0.80
CA THR A 2 15.43 1.86 1.02
C THR A 2 14.62 2.64 2.03
N LEU A 3 13.36 2.91 1.73
CA LEU A 3 12.39 3.58 2.59
C LEU A 3 11.37 2.54 3.06
N TYR A 4 10.99 2.60 4.33
CA TYR A 4 10.02 1.69 4.94
C TYR A 4 8.74 2.43 5.29
N GLY A 5 7.60 1.76 5.11
CA GLY A 5 6.29 2.24 5.51
C GLY A 5 5.43 1.11 6.06
N PRO A 6 4.82 1.26 7.24
CA PRO A 6 3.85 0.30 7.72
C PRO A 6 2.55 0.40 6.93
N ASP A 7 1.83 -0.72 6.86
CA ASP A 7 0.46 -0.82 6.39
C ASP A 7 -0.44 -1.13 7.58
N THR A 8 -1.49 -0.34 7.76
CA THR A 8 -2.33 -0.41 8.95
C THR A 8 -3.82 -0.27 8.64
N SER A 9 -4.63 -0.75 9.57
CA SER A 9 -6.09 -0.63 9.54
C SER A 9 -6.65 -0.49 10.96
N ASN A 10 -7.97 -0.44 11.08
CA ASN A 10 -8.65 -0.49 12.37
C ASN A 10 -8.22 -1.68 13.24
N ASN A 11 -7.75 -2.76 12.65
CA ASN A 11 -7.35 -3.96 13.39
C ASN A 11 -6.10 -3.72 14.27
N ASN A 12 -5.30 -2.71 13.96
CA ASN A 12 -4.08 -2.38 14.69
C ASN A 12 -4.32 -1.47 15.91
N PHE A 13 -5.48 -0.81 16.00
CA PHE A 13 -5.73 0.22 17.01
C PHE A 13 -6.99 -0.04 17.82
N ARG A 14 -6.97 0.35 19.10
CA ARG A 14 -8.10 0.27 20.01
C ARG A 14 -8.84 1.59 20.14
N SER A 15 -8.17 2.70 19.78
CA SER A 15 -8.69 4.06 19.89
C SER A 15 -7.98 5.02 18.95
N ALA A 16 -8.54 6.20 18.72
CA ALA A 16 -7.89 7.29 18.01
C ALA A 16 -6.58 7.73 18.70
N ALA A 17 -6.52 7.68 20.04
CA ALA A 17 -5.30 7.99 20.79
C ALA A 17 -4.19 6.98 20.52
N ASP A 18 -4.53 5.68 20.42
CA ASP A 18 -3.55 4.64 20.06
C ASP A 18 -3.02 4.87 18.64
N ALA A 19 -3.90 5.18 17.68
CA ALA A 19 -3.52 5.48 16.30
C ALA A 19 -2.57 6.69 16.20
N ILE A 20 -2.85 7.77 16.95
CA ILE A 20 -1.97 8.95 17.02
C ILE A 20 -0.63 8.59 17.69
N THR A 21 -0.65 7.83 18.77
CA THR A 21 0.58 7.36 19.44
C THR A 21 1.43 6.55 18.48
N PHE A 22 0.81 5.65 17.72
CA PHE A 22 1.49 4.83 16.72
C PHE A 22 2.14 5.69 15.63
N VAL A 23 1.37 6.53 14.93
CA VAL A 23 1.89 7.31 13.80
C VAL A 23 2.96 8.29 14.23
N SER A 24 2.88 8.85 15.43
CA SER A 24 3.88 9.78 15.96
C SER A 24 5.26 9.16 16.22
N GLN A 25 5.34 7.84 16.36
CA GLN A 25 6.60 7.13 16.56
C GLN A 25 7.34 6.81 15.25
N LEU A 26 6.63 6.81 14.11
CA LEU A 26 7.16 6.33 12.84
C LEU A 26 8.47 7.02 12.42
N PRO A 27 8.57 8.35 12.42
CA PRO A 27 9.82 9.01 12.02
C PRO A 27 11.00 8.61 12.90
N GLY A 28 10.80 8.54 14.23
CA GLY A 28 11.83 8.17 15.20
C GLY A 28 12.27 6.69 15.10
N GLN A 29 11.47 5.84 14.48
CA GLN A 29 11.76 4.42 14.28
C GLN A 29 12.22 4.09 12.85
N GLY A 30 12.51 5.12 12.03
CA GLY A 30 13.09 4.94 10.71
C GLY A 30 12.08 4.65 9.59
N PHE A 31 10.78 4.86 9.84
CA PHE A 31 9.78 4.82 8.79
C PHE A 31 9.68 6.16 8.08
N SER A 32 9.43 6.13 6.79
CA SER A 32 9.42 7.31 5.91
C SER A 32 8.02 7.67 5.40
N TRP A 33 7.06 6.81 5.57
CA TRP A 33 5.68 6.95 5.09
C TRP A 33 4.74 5.96 5.80
N ILE A 34 3.44 6.03 5.51
CA ILE A 34 2.43 5.08 6.02
C ILE A 34 1.35 4.82 4.97
N GLU A 35 0.90 3.57 4.88
CA GLU A 35 -0.37 3.17 4.27
C GLU A 35 -1.41 2.94 5.35
N GLN A 36 -2.62 3.47 5.17
CA GLN A 36 -3.70 3.31 6.13
C GLN A 36 -5.02 3.03 5.43
N LYS A 37 -5.76 2.03 5.91
CA LYS A 37 -7.11 1.74 5.42
C LYS A 37 -8.00 2.97 5.52
N VAL A 38 -8.70 3.27 4.42
CA VAL A 38 -9.74 4.30 4.36
C VAL A 38 -11.12 3.65 4.38
N SER A 39 -11.28 2.64 3.53
CA SER A 39 -12.60 2.03 3.33
C SER A 39 -12.48 0.61 2.76
N GLU A 40 -13.60 -0.11 2.80
CA GLU A 40 -13.74 -1.43 2.22
C GLU A 40 -15.12 -1.59 1.60
N GLY A 41 -15.16 -2.11 0.39
CA GLY A 41 -16.39 -2.32 -0.33
C GLY A 41 -17.29 -1.08 -0.37
N SER A 42 -18.58 -1.29 -0.37
CA SER A 42 -19.58 -0.22 -0.38
C SER A 42 -20.13 0.12 1.03
N TYR A 43 -19.50 -0.39 2.10
CA TYR A 43 -20.13 -0.40 3.42
C TYR A 43 -19.24 0.06 4.57
N TYR A 44 -17.91 -0.14 4.48
CA TYR A 44 -17.02 0.10 5.61
C TYR A 44 -16.17 1.36 5.43
N ARG A 45 -16.03 2.13 6.51
CA ARG A 45 -15.15 3.31 6.64
C ARG A 45 -14.26 3.11 7.85
N ASP A 46 -12.96 3.17 7.66
CA ASP A 46 -12.01 3.02 8.76
C ASP A 46 -12.08 4.25 9.68
N PRO A 47 -12.33 4.05 10.98
CA PRO A 47 -12.51 5.15 11.92
C PRO A 47 -11.22 5.90 12.24
N TYR A 48 -10.05 5.31 11.96
CA TYR A 48 -8.76 5.89 12.30
C TYR A 48 -8.10 6.64 11.14
N TRP A 49 -8.55 6.42 9.90
CA TRP A 49 -8.06 7.18 8.75
C TRP A 49 -8.08 8.69 8.96
N PRO A 50 -9.20 9.33 9.41
CA PRO A 50 -9.25 10.77 9.54
C PRO A 50 -8.17 11.33 10.47
N VAL A 51 -7.91 10.66 11.60
CA VAL A 51 -6.95 11.15 12.60
C VAL A 51 -5.50 10.90 12.16
N ILE A 52 -5.20 9.76 11.53
CA ILE A 52 -3.87 9.45 11.00
C ILE A 52 -3.53 10.39 9.84
N ALA A 53 -4.45 10.54 8.87
CA ALA A 53 -4.24 11.43 7.74
C ALA A 53 -4.08 12.90 8.17
N GLN A 54 -4.81 13.34 9.21
CA GLN A 54 -4.63 14.68 9.75
C GLN A 54 -3.25 14.83 10.37
N TRP A 55 -2.82 13.89 11.21
CA TRP A 55 -1.49 13.91 11.80
C TRP A 55 -0.39 13.96 10.73
N CYS A 56 -0.50 13.14 9.69
CA CYS A 56 0.46 13.10 8.59
C CYS A 56 0.55 14.44 7.86
N ARG A 57 -0.58 15.10 7.59
CA ARG A 57 -0.60 16.44 6.97
C ARG A 57 0.07 17.47 7.86
N ASP A 58 -0.24 17.51 9.15
CA ASP A 58 0.28 18.49 10.11
C ASP A 58 1.78 18.33 10.31
N ASN A 59 2.31 17.12 10.15
CA ASN A 59 3.73 16.80 10.32
C ASN A 59 4.49 16.61 8.99
N HIS A 60 3.86 16.89 7.85
CA HIS A 60 4.43 16.69 6.51
C HIS A 60 4.98 15.26 6.29
N PHE A 61 4.33 14.27 6.91
CA PHE A 61 4.72 12.87 6.79
C PHE A 61 4.00 12.22 5.60
N PRO A 62 4.74 11.62 4.65
CA PRO A 62 4.15 10.98 3.48
C PRO A 62 3.17 9.87 3.87
N HIS A 63 2.02 9.86 3.24
CA HIS A 63 0.98 8.87 3.51
C HIS A 63 0.10 8.63 2.29
N ILE A 64 -0.50 7.47 2.23
CA ILE A 64 -1.55 7.13 1.28
C ILE A 64 -2.65 6.32 1.98
N GLY A 65 -3.87 6.57 1.56
CA GLY A 65 -5.00 5.74 1.97
C GLY A 65 -5.19 4.56 1.04
N TYR A 66 -5.69 3.42 1.56
CA TYR A 66 -6.09 2.32 0.72
C TYR A 66 -7.57 1.94 0.85
N HIS A 67 -8.09 1.39 -0.24
CA HIS A 67 -9.43 0.83 -0.33
C HIS A 67 -9.35 -0.67 -0.55
N TYR A 68 -9.91 -1.46 0.36
CA TYR A 68 -10.07 -2.91 0.16
C TYR A 68 -11.20 -3.16 -0.82
N VAL A 69 -10.84 -3.70 -1.98
CA VAL A 69 -11.77 -3.95 -3.07
C VAL A 69 -12.66 -5.16 -2.77
N THR A 70 -13.93 -5.05 -3.11
CA THR A 70 -14.88 -6.17 -3.07
C THR A 70 -15.64 -6.28 -4.39
N THR A 71 -16.50 -7.28 -4.51
CA THR A 71 -17.39 -7.45 -5.68
C THR A 71 -18.66 -6.59 -5.62
N ASN A 72 -18.77 -5.66 -4.67
CA ASN A 72 -19.85 -4.68 -4.63
C ASN A 72 -19.78 -3.72 -5.84
N SER A 73 -20.85 -2.95 -6.06
CA SER A 73 -20.87 -1.93 -7.11
C SER A 73 -19.63 -1.02 -7.06
N PRO A 74 -18.84 -0.93 -8.13
CA PRO A 74 -17.64 -0.08 -8.18
C PRO A 74 -17.94 1.39 -7.86
N ALA A 75 -19.06 1.92 -8.37
CA ALA A 75 -19.47 3.29 -8.07
C ALA A 75 -19.79 3.49 -6.58
N ALA A 76 -20.42 2.51 -5.93
CA ALA A 76 -20.68 2.57 -4.49
C ALA A 76 -19.39 2.48 -3.66
N GLN A 77 -18.39 1.71 -4.10
CA GLN A 77 -17.06 1.66 -3.48
C GLN A 77 -16.36 3.02 -3.55
N ALA A 78 -16.37 3.68 -4.71
CA ALA A 78 -15.83 5.03 -4.86
C ALA A 78 -16.56 6.06 -3.96
N GLN A 79 -17.88 5.94 -3.79
CA GLN A 79 -18.63 6.81 -2.87
C GLN A 79 -18.28 6.54 -1.39
N THR A 80 -17.99 5.28 -1.03
CA THR A 80 -17.54 4.94 0.32
C THR A 80 -16.20 5.59 0.63
N TRP A 81 -15.26 5.59 -0.31
CA TRP A 81 -13.98 6.29 -0.22
C TRP A 81 -14.17 7.81 0.02
N LEU A 82 -14.95 8.47 -0.82
CA LEU A 82 -15.22 9.90 -0.70
C LEU A 82 -15.87 10.26 0.64
N SER A 83 -16.80 9.42 1.11
CA SER A 83 -17.53 9.66 2.37
C SER A 83 -16.66 9.52 3.62
N ASN A 84 -15.46 8.96 3.50
CA ASN A 84 -14.45 8.94 4.57
C ASN A 84 -13.26 9.89 4.28
N ASN A 85 -13.42 10.84 3.36
CA ASN A 85 -12.39 11.80 2.98
C ASN A 85 -11.06 11.13 2.56
N GLY A 86 -11.13 10.08 1.73
CA GLY A 86 -9.97 9.28 1.33
C GLY A 86 -8.90 10.04 0.52
N GLY A 87 -9.25 11.23 0.01
CA GLY A 87 -8.31 12.08 -0.72
C GLY A 87 -8.30 11.80 -2.23
N LYS A 88 -7.38 12.50 -2.92
CA LYS A 88 -7.28 12.50 -4.39
C LYS A 88 -6.53 11.27 -4.94
N TYR A 89 -5.65 10.68 -4.16
CA TYR A 89 -4.83 9.54 -4.55
C TYR A 89 -5.18 8.35 -3.67
N ALA A 90 -5.27 7.18 -4.28
CA ALA A 90 -5.67 5.96 -3.59
C ALA A 90 -4.78 4.78 -3.98
N MET A 91 -4.58 3.89 -3.05
CA MET A 91 -4.13 2.52 -3.29
C MET A 91 -5.36 1.60 -3.33
N LEU A 92 -5.41 0.67 -4.26
CA LEU A 92 -6.37 -0.43 -4.24
C LEU A 92 -5.71 -1.66 -3.62
N ASP A 93 -6.33 -2.18 -2.60
CA ASP A 93 -6.00 -3.47 -1.99
C ASP A 93 -6.89 -4.53 -2.66
N PHE A 94 -6.28 -5.27 -3.60
CA PHE A 94 -6.96 -6.22 -4.47
C PHE A 94 -6.49 -7.63 -4.19
N GLU A 95 -7.18 -8.31 -3.29
CA GLU A 95 -6.86 -9.65 -2.84
C GLU A 95 -8.13 -10.48 -2.55
N ALA A 96 -8.13 -11.37 -1.57
CA ALA A 96 -9.23 -12.28 -1.28
C ALA A 96 -10.61 -11.59 -1.36
N ASN A 97 -11.54 -12.18 -2.11
CA ASN A 97 -12.91 -11.69 -2.33
C ASN A 97 -13.03 -10.40 -3.18
N SER A 98 -11.94 -9.91 -3.78
CA SER A 98 -11.96 -8.73 -4.65
C SER A 98 -12.47 -9.02 -6.07
N GLY A 99 -12.72 -10.27 -6.42
CA GLY A 99 -13.18 -10.65 -7.76
C GLY A 99 -12.03 -10.87 -8.74
N ASP A 100 -12.27 -10.67 -10.03
CA ASP A 100 -11.29 -10.84 -11.10
C ASP A 100 -10.70 -9.50 -11.58
N ILE A 101 -9.80 -9.57 -12.56
CA ILE A 101 -9.14 -8.38 -13.12
C ILE A 101 -10.12 -7.41 -13.80
N HIS A 102 -11.28 -7.87 -14.26
CA HIS A 102 -12.30 -6.98 -14.82
C HIS A 102 -12.93 -6.14 -13.72
N ASN A 103 -13.16 -6.73 -12.52
CA ASN A 103 -13.63 -5.97 -11.36
C ASN A 103 -12.60 -4.94 -10.91
N PHE A 104 -11.30 -5.29 -10.89
CA PHE A 104 -10.22 -4.33 -10.60
C PHE A 104 -10.34 -3.08 -11.48
N TRP A 105 -10.40 -3.26 -12.80
CA TRP A 105 -10.49 -2.13 -13.74
C TRP A 105 -11.82 -1.38 -13.64
N ALA A 106 -12.91 -2.06 -13.32
CA ALA A 106 -14.19 -1.39 -13.06
C ALA A 106 -14.12 -0.47 -11.84
N VAL A 107 -13.42 -0.89 -10.77
CA VAL A 107 -13.18 -0.05 -9.59
C VAL A 107 -12.24 1.12 -9.91
N VAL A 108 -11.13 0.88 -10.62
CA VAL A 108 -10.23 1.96 -11.09
C VAL A 108 -11.02 3.03 -11.86
N ASN A 109 -11.86 2.61 -12.82
CA ASN A 109 -12.67 3.54 -13.62
C ASN A 109 -13.69 4.31 -12.76
N ALA A 110 -14.28 3.65 -11.76
CA ALA A 110 -15.24 4.30 -10.87
C ALA A 110 -14.58 5.36 -9.97
N PHE A 111 -13.37 5.08 -9.46
CA PHE A 111 -12.59 6.06 -8.69
C PHE A 111 -12.17 7.24 -9.56
N ASN A 112 -11.68 6.98 -10.77
CA ASN A 112 -11.32 8.02 -11.73
C ASN A 112 -12.53 8.93 -12.09
N ALA A 113 -13.71 8.34 -12.25
CA ALA A 113 -14.94 9.08 -12.56
C ALA A 113 -15.35 10.09 -11.47
N VAL A 114 -14.91 9.87 -10.23
CA VAL A 114 -15.15 10.80 -9.11
C VAL A 114 -13.92 11.66 -8.77
N GLY A 115 -12.90 11.69 -9.65
CA GLY A 115 -11.71 12.52 -9.50
C GLY A 115 -10.63 11.95 -8.58
N VAL A 116 -10.69 10.66 -8.26
CA VAL A 116 -9.66 9.97 -7.46
C VAL A 116 -8.77 9.17 -8.39
N THR A 117 -7.48 9.42 -8.33
CA THR A 117 -6.45 8.70 -9.12
C THR A 117 -5.95 7.49 -8.33
N ILE A 118 -6.01 6.31 -8.93
CA ILE A 118 -5.32 5.15 -8.36
C ILE A 118 -3.84 5.28 -8.67
N SER A 119 -3.01 5.35 -7.65
CA SER A 119 -1.55 5.46 -7.77
C SER A 119 -0.82 4.17 -7.44
N LEU A 120 -1.40 3.32 -6.59
CA LEU A 120 -0.85 2.04 -6.16
C LEU A 120 -1.89 0.93 -6.24
N SER A 121 -1.41 -0.29 -6.45
CA SER A 121 -2.25 -1.49 -6.55
C SER A 121 -1.56 -2.64 -5.81
N TYR A 122 -2.07 -3.00 -4.64
CA TYR A 122 -1.65 -4.21 -3.95
C TYR A 122 -2.36 -5.40 -4.60
N ILE A 123 -1.59 -6.25 -5.25
CA ILE A 123 -2.06 -7.47 -5.91
C ILE A 123 -1.09 -8.59 -5.54
N PRO A 124 -1.32 -9.31 -4.44
CA PRO A 124 -0.38 -10.34 -4.02
C PRO A 124 -0.27 -11.47 -5.06
N HIS A 125 0.93 -12.00 -5.25
CA HIS A 125 1.21 -13.01 -6.27
C HIS A 125 0.29 -14.24 -6.16
N TRP A 126 -0.02 -14.69 -4.95
CA TRP A 126 -0.93 -15.82 -4.74
C TRP A 126 -2.35 -15.53 -5.25
N TYR A 127 -2.85 -14.29 -5.06
CA TYR A 127 -4.18 -13.91 -5.54
C TYR A 127 -4.19 -13.72 -7.06
N TRP A 128 -3.15 -13.10 -7.61
CA TRP A 128 -2.97 -13.01 -9.05
C TRP A 128 -3.03 -14.39 -9.72
N GLN A 129 -2.36 -15.40 -9.14
CA GLN A 129 -2.46 -16.79 -9.62
C GLN A 129 -3.88 -17.35 -9.48
N GLN A 130 -4.55 -17.12 -8.36
CA GLN A 130 -5.91 -17.59 -8.09
C GLN A 130 -6.93 -17.07 -9.11
N ILE A 131 -6.77 -15.83 -9.59
CA ILE A 131 -7.67 -15.24 -10.60
C ILE A 131 -7.26 -15.54 -12.04
N GLY A 132 -6.37 -16.51 -12.27
CA GLY A 132 -5.99 -16.99 -13.59
C GLY A 132 -4.78 -16.32 -14.22
N SER A 133 -3.94 -15.68 -13.44
CA SER A 133 -2.69 -15.05 -13.89
C SER A 133 -2.86 -14.04 -15.05
N PRO A 134 -3.78 -13.08 -14.94
CA PRO A 134 -4.04 -12.11 -16.00
C PRO A 134 -2.83 -11.20 -16.27
N ASP A 135 -2.84 -10.54 -17.43
CA ASP A 135 -1.92 -9.42 -17.69
C ASP A 135 -2.24 -8.24 -16.75
N ILE A 136 -1.25 -7.83 -15.96
CA ILE A 136 -1.30 -6.69 -15.04
C ILE A 136 -0.24 -5.62 -15.37
N SER A 137 0.33 -5.66 -16.58
CA SER A 137 1.39 -4.71 -17.01
C SER A 137 0.97 -3.24 -16.95
N GLN A 138 -0.32 -2.96 -16.94
CA GLN A 138 -0.89 -1.62 -16.94
C GLN A 138 -1.45 -1.18 -15.57
N VAL A 139 -1.34 -2.03 -14.53
CA VAL A 139 -1.83 -1.62 -13.20
C VAL A 139 -0.99 -0.48 -12.64
N PRO A 140 -1.60 0.52 -12.00
CA PRO A 140 -0.86 1.59 -11.36
C PRO A 140 -0.02 1.05 -10.20
N GLY A 141 1.27 1.30 -10.19
CA GLY A 141 2.18 1.09 -9.07
C GLY A 141 2.02 -0.24 -8.33
N LEU A 142 2.46 -1.37 -8.93
CA LEU A 142 2.30 -2.68 -8.32
C LEU A 142 3.00 -2.76 -6.95
N ILE A 143 2.24 -3.13 -5.91
CA ILE A 143 2.75 -3.60 -4.63
C ILE A 143 2.63 -5.12 -4.62
N ALA A 144 3.78 -5.80 -4.54
CA ALA A 144 3.84 -7.24 -4.36
C ALA A 144 3.99 -7.60 -2.89
N SER A 145 3.53 -8.77 -2.49
CA SER A 145 3.83 -9.31 -1.16
C SER A 145 4.64 -10.59 -1.24
N ASN A 146 5.68 -10.66 -0.41
CA ASN A 146 6.48 -11.88 -0.23
C ASN A 146 7.19 -11.79 1.13
N TYR A 147 6.69 -12.53 2.11
CA TYR A 147 7.05 -12.32 3.49
C TYR A 147 8.32 -13.07 3.89
N VAL A 148 9.15 -12.39 4.67
CA VAL A 148 10.24 -13.01 5.42
C VAL A 148 9.73 -13.58 6.74
N ASN A 149 10.44 -14.54 7.28
CA ASN A 149 10.12 -15.09 8.60
C ASN A 149 10.71 -14.20 9.71
N GLY A 150 10.02 -14.18 10.84
CA GLY A 150 10.49 -13.53 12.07
C GLY A 150 9.76 -12.21 12.37
N THR A 151 10.05 -11.68 13.55
CA THR A 151 9.51 -10.41 14.06
C THR A 151 10.66 -9.50 14.45
N GLY A 152 10.58 -8.21 14.11
CA GLY A 152 11.66 -7.28 14.44
C GLY A 152 11.48 -5.91 13.76
N TYR A 153 12.49 -5.07 13.86
CA TYR A 153 12.49 -3.79 13.14
C TYR A 153 12.54 -4.01 11.63
N ALA A 154 11.84 -3.16 10.88
CA ALA A 154 11.74 -3.25 9.43
C ALA A 154 13.12 -3.38 8.75
N SER A 155 14.09 -2.57 9.17
CA SER A 155 15.47 -2.60 8.62
C SER A 155 16.21 -3.91 8.87
N ASN A 156 15.86 -4.66 9.91
CA ASN A 156 16.49 -5.96 10.23
C ASN A 156 15.80 -7.12 9.50
N LEU A 157 14.53 -6.97 9.18
CA LEU A 157 13.74 -7.99 8.48
C LEU A 157 13.87 -7.89 6.98
N TYR A 158 14.15 -6.69 6.45
CA TYR A 158 14.15 -6.44 5.02
C TYR A 158 15.15 -7.34 4.26
N PRO A 159 14.71 -8.08 3.22
CA PRO A 159 15.54 -9.08 2.54
C PRO A 159 16.62 -8.50 1.61
N GLY A 160 16.62 -7.18 1.39
CA GLY A 160 17.58 -6.49 0.52
C GLY A 160 17.04 -6.15 -0.86
N ASN A 161 17.63 -5.12 -1.48
CA ASN A 161 17.22 -4.57 -2.77
C ASN A 161 17.44 -5.53 -3.94
N ASP A 162 18.53 -6.29 -3.89
CA ASP A 162 18.96 -7.15 -4.99
C ASP A 162 18.42 -8.58 -4.88
N ASN A 163 17.53 -8.82 -3.92
CA ASN A 163 17.00 -10.13 -3.66
C ASN A 163 15.84 -10.46 -4.61
N GLN A 164 16.18 -10.98 -5.79
CA GLN A 164 15.20 -11.34 -6.84
C GLN A 164 14.15 -12.37 -6.40
N ARG A 165 14.39 -13.12 -5.32
CA ARG A 165 13.39 -14.02 -4.75
C ARG A 165 12.18 -13.24 -4.22
N TYR A 166 12.38 -12.02 -3.76
CA TYR A 166 11.33 -11.17 -3.18
C TYR A 166 10.81 -10.13 -4.17
N TRP A 167 11.67 -9.58 -5.02
CA TRP A 167 11.36 -8.53 -5.98
C TRP A 167 11.08 -9.03 -7.41
N PHE A 168 10.59 -10.26 -7.57
CA PHE A 168 10.38 -10.81 -8.92
C PHE A 168 9.15 -10.18 -9.61
N PRO A 169 9.26 -9.87 -10.93
CA PRO A 169 8.13 -9.40 -11.72
C PRO A 169 7.15 -10.54 -12.02
N TYR A 170 5.88 -10.21 -12.16
CA TYR A 170 4.83 -11.14 -12.60
C TYR A 170 3.71 -10.42 -13.34
N GLY A 171 2.97 -11.15 -14.19
CA GLY A 171 1.87 -10.60 -14.97
C GLY A 171 2.24 -9.44 -15.89
N GLY A 172 3.53 -9.33 -16.29
CA GLY A 172 4.03 -8.22 -17.10
C GLY A 172 4.36 -6.94 -16.31
N ALA A 173 4.18 -6.94 -14.99
CA ALA A 173 4.48 -5.79 -14.13
C ALA A 173 5.69 -6.05 -13.22
N THR A 174 6.48 -5.00 -12.95
CA THR A 174 7.56 -5.01 -11.97
C THR A 174 7.08 -4.33 -10.69
N PRO A 175 7.23 -4.97 -9.52
CA PRO A 175 6.87 -4.36 -8.26
C PRO A 175 7.56 -3.01 -8.03
N GLN A 176 6.78 -1.99 -7.68
CA GLN A 176 7.28 -0.68 -7.26
C GLN A 176 7.53 -0.65 -5.75
N ILE A 177 6.74 -1.41 -5.01
CA ILE A 177 6.81 -1.56 -3.56
C ILE A 177 6.72 -3.06 -3.25
N LEU A 178 7.41 -3.48 -2.19
CA LEU A 178 7.35 -4.84 -1.67
C LEU A 178 6.84 -4.82 -0.24
N GLN A 179 5.70 -5.45 0.01
CA GLN A 179 5.28 -5.82 1.36
C GLN A 179 6.04 -7.09 1.74
N PHE A 180 7.03 -6.95 2.63
CA PHE A 180 8.01 -8.01 2.90
C PHE A 180 7.81 -8.72 4.24
N THR A 181 6.90 -8.25 5.08
CA THR A 181 6.59 -8.86 6.37
C THR A 181 5.23 -8.40 6.90
N ASP A 182 4.58 -9.25 7.68
CA ASP A 182 3.40 -8.96 8.52
C ASP A 182 3.77 -8.77 10.00
N ALA A 183 5.06 -8.69 10.31
CA ALA A 183 5.58 -8.75 11.67
C ALA A 183 6.66 -7.69 11.98
N ALA A 184 6.61 -6.54 11.31
CA ALA A 184 7.47 -5.41 11.63
C ALA A 184 7.02 -4.75 12.94
N LEU A 185 7.97 -4.46 13.81
CA LEU A 185 7.68 -3.80 15.09
C LEU A 185 7.68 -2.27 14.95
N VAL A 186 6.61 -1.66 15.42
CA VAL A 186 6.49 -0.22 15.69
C VAL A 186 6.06 -0.07 17.15
N GLY A 187 6.99 0.35 17.99
CA GLY A 187 6.78 0.26 19.44
C GLY A 187 6.50 -1.18 19.86
N ASN A 188 5.31 -1.42 20.41
CA ASN A 188 4.86 -2.74 20.85
C ASN A 188 3.87 -3.41 19.87
N LEU A 189 3.59 -2.79 18.73
CA LEU A 189 2.68 -3.34 17.73
C LEU A 189 3.45 -4.06 16.62
N SER A 190 2.92 -5.19 16.18
CA SER A 190 3.35 -5.90 14.99
C SER A 190 2.43 -5.50 13.84
N VAL A 191 3.00 -5.09 12.73
CA VAL A 191 2.27 -4.57 11.55
C VAL A 191 2.89 -5.05 10.26
N ASP A 192 2.11 -5.03 9.19
CA ASP A 192 2.60 -5.20 7.84
C ASP A 192 3.56 -4.07 7.47
N CYS A 193 4.59 -4.39 6.70
CA CYS A 193 5.58 -3.40 6.32
C CYS A 193 6.01 -3.52 4.87
N ASN A 194 6.07 -2.37 4.26
CA ASN A 194 6.42 -2.14 2.87
C ASN A 194 7.82 -1.53 2.74
N ALA A 195 8.52 -1.90 1.66
CA ALA A 195 9.80 -1.33 1.27
C ALA A 195 9.68 -0.68 -0.11
N PHE A 196 10.22 0.52 -0.25
CA PHE A 196 10.38 1.24 -1.51
C PHE A 196 11.87 1.47 -1.80
N GLN A 197 12.31 1.15 -3.01
CA GLN A 197 13.68 1.39 -3.46
C GLN A 197 13.78 2.73 -4.18
N GLY A 198 14.25 3.76 -3.49
CA GLY A 198 14.38 5.08 -4.08
C GLY A 198 14.61 6.19 -3.07
N THR A 199 14.44 7.43 -3.52
CA THR A 199 14.48 8.64 -2.69
C THR A 199 13.08 8.98 -2.17
N LEU A 200 13.02 9.86 -1.17
CA LEU A 200 11.74 10.35 -0.64
C LEU A 200 10.92 11.08 -1.70
N ASP A 201 11.56 11.88 -2.55
CA ASP A 201 10.87 12.59 -3.64
C ASP A 201 10.29 11.63 -4.67
N GLN A 202 11.00 10.54 -4.99
CA GLN A 202 10.49 9.48 -5.86
C GLN A 202 9.29 8.77 -5.24
N LEU A 203 9.36 8.45 -3.94
CA LEU A 203 8.22 7.88 -3.22
C LEU A 203 7.01 8.81 -3.26
N ILE A 204 7.19 10.10 -2.90
CA ILE A 204 6.11 11.09 -2.94
C ILE A 204 5.50 11.20 -4.34
N SER A 205 6.34 11.21 -5.39
CA SER A 205 5.85 11.19 -6.77
C SER A 205 5.00 9.96 -7.07
N LEU A 206 5.44 8.78 -6.65
CA LEU A 206 4.70 7.53 -6.83
C LEU A 206 3.35 7.55 -6.09
N LEU A 207 3.34 7.98 -4.83
CA LEU A 207 2.10 8.12 -4.03
C LEU A 207 1.09 9.08 -4.68
N GLN A 208 1.56 10.00 -5.52
CA GLN A 208 0.75 10.98 -6.25
C GLN A 208 0.47 10.58 -7.71
N GLY A 209 0.66 9.31 -8.05
CA GLY A 209 0.36 8.77 -9.38
C GLY A 209 1.42 9.08 -10.44
N GLY A 210 2.60 9.53 -10.03
CA GLY A 210 3.76 9.65 -10.92
C GLY A 210 4.38 8.29 -11.22
N THR A 211 5.11 8.20 -12.34
CA THR A 211 5.88 7.00 -12.68
C THR A 211 7.28 7.08 -12.09
N VAL A 212 7.73 6.01 -11.47
CA VAL A 212 9.11 5.87 -10.98
C VAL A 212 9.73 4.66 -11.68
N THR A 213 10.86 4.90 -12.35
CA THR A 213 11.64 3.79 -12.90
C THR A 213 12.42 3.14 -11.76
N GLN A 214 12.06 1.90 -11.42
CA GLN A 214 12.85 1.13 -10.46
C GLN A 214 14.25 0.86 -11.03
N PRO A 215 15.30 0.82 -10.20
CA PRO A 215 16.61 0.38 -10.64
C PRO A 215 16.48 -1.03 -11.25
N ASP A 216 17.03 -1.20 -12.44
CA ASP A 216 17.09 -2.53 -13.07
C ASP A 216 17.93 -3.44 -12.17
N PRO A 217 17.38 -4.54 -11.61
CA PRO A 217 18.12 -5.44 -10.75
C PRO A 217 19.29 -6.13 -11.46
N THR A 218 19.36 -6.05 -12.81
CA THR A 218 20.47 -6.62 -13.59
C THR A 218 21.67 -5.68 -13.73
N THR A 219 21.55 -4.41 -13.32
CA THR A 219 22.65 -3.41 -13.46
C THR A 219 23.46 -3.18 -12.19
N ALA A 220 23.21 -3.92 -11.12
CA ALA A 220 24.07 -3.91 -9.94
C ALA A 220 25.43 -4.54 -10.31
N THR A 221 26.34 -3.72 -10.83
CA THR A 221 27.72 -4.11 -11.11
C THR A 221 28.47 -4.33 -9.81
N SER A 222 29.11 -5.48 -9.76
CA SER A 222 30.14 -5.98 -8.84
C SER A 222 31.05 -4.90 -8.24
#